data_290e3fac992d5405ee6858a81e950a80
#
_entry.id   290e3fac992d5405ee6858a81e950a80
#
_cell.length_a   1.000
_cell.length_b   1.000
_cell.length_c   1.000
_cell.angle_alpha   90.00
_cell.angle_beta   90.00
_cell.angle_gamma   90.00
#
_symmetry.space_group_name_H-M   'P 1'
#
loop_
_entity.id
_entity.type
_entity.pdbx_description
1 polymer ?
#
loop_
_entity_poly.entity_id
_entity_poly.type
_entity_poly.pdbx_seq_one_letter_code
_entity_poly.pdbx_strand_id
1 'polypeptide(L)'
;KNIKALLTIVQPGMEGGNAFADVVSGKVTPSEKLTDTWAYKYEDYPNSETFSHNNGNVETEVYKEGIYVGYRYFDTFGIKPAYEFGYGLSYTNFDINVKNVSVNEDKVTVKAEVTNTGKTYSGKEVVQVYFSAPDSKDAEKEYQQLAAYGKTDELAPGESQVLTLTYDTDEMAYYSEEKASYILDPGTYYVRVGDSSRNTKVAAAIKLNQSAVTEVLSNQMEVPESENLTEWSKAGKTPYTYATEQQEMAEAPVFTLDASKVKTENNVSEYKDEKVTTYTTDPDYKAVQDYEKVEVVTDKKGATLKDVVDNK
;
A
#
# COMPACT_ATOMS: atom_id res chain seq x y z
N LYS A 1 -26.42 -20.97 -3.97
CA LYS A 1 -25.67 -21.57 -5.10
C LYS A 1 -25.95 -20.91 -6.46
N ASN A 2 -26.77 -19.86 -6.50
CA ASN A 2 -27.12 -19.14 -7.74
C ASN A 2 -26.76 -17.65 -7.67
N ILE A 3 -25.80 -17.25 -6.83
CA ILE A 3 -25.26 -15.88 -6.78
C ILE A 3 -24.53 -15.64 -8.10
N LYS A 4 -24.95 -14.59 -8.83
CA LYS A 4 -24.36 -14.20 -10.11
C LYS A 4 -23.38 -13.04 -10.00
N ALA A 5 -23.51 -12.22 -8.94
CA ALA A 5 -22.65 -11.12 -8.61
C ALA A 5 -22.60 -10.89 -7.12
N LEU A 6 -21.50 -10.38 -6.64
CA LEU A 6 -21.28 -9.92 -5.28
C LEU A 6 -20.72 -8.50 -5.36
N LEU A 7 -21.35 -7.58 -4.67
CA LEU A 7 -20.88 -6.21 -4.53
C LEU A 7 -20.60 -5.93 -3.06
N THR A 8 -19.36 -5.59 -2.75
CA THR A 8 -18.93 -5.21 -1.41
C THR A 8 -18.88 -3.69 -1.32
N ILE A 9 -19.65 -3.11 -0.40
CA ILE A 9 -19.75 -1.65 -0.23
C ILE A 9 -19.07 -1.15 1.05
N VAL A 10 -18.42 -2.03 1.79
CA VAL A 10 -17.70 -1.77 3.05
C VAL A 10 -18.54 -0.92 4.01
N GLN A 11 -18.06 0.26 4.39
CA GLN A 11 -18.75 1.21 5.26
C GLN A 11 -18.99 2.53 4.52
N PRO A 12 -20.08 2.62 3.73
CA PRO A 12 -20.39 3.84 2.99
C PRO A 12 -20.85 4.94 3.95
N GLY A 13 -20.61 6.19 3.58
CA GLY A 13 -21.11 7.35 4.30
C GLY A 13 -22.63 7.52 4.19
N MET A 14 -23.13 8.69 4.57
CA MET A 14 -24.58 9.01 4.59
C MET A 14 -25.27 8.82 3.23
N GLU A 15 -24.55 9.08 2.13
CA GLU A 15 -25.04 8.91 0.76
C GLU A 15 -24.83 7.50 0.19
N GLY A 16 -24.40 6.55 1.03
CA GLY A 16 -24.07 5.17 0.60
C GLY A 16 -25.22 4.45 -0.09
N GLY A 17 -26.45 4.66 0.35
CA GLY A 17 -27.64 4.09 -0.30
C GLY A 17 -27.86 4.63 -1.73
N ASN A 18 -27.65 5.92 -1.94
CA ASN A 18 -27.76 6.54 -3.27
C ASN A 18 -26.63 6.07 -4.17
N ALA A 19 -25.39 6.05 -3.68
CA ALA A 19 -24.23 5.56 -4.42
C ALA A 19 -24.41 4.08 -4.83
N PHE A 20 -24.90 3.23 -3.92
CA PHE A 20 -25.20 1.83 -4.22
C PHE A 20 -26.26 1.69 -5.32
N ALA A 21 -27.35 2.45 -5.24
CA ALA A 21 -28.40 2.45 -6.24
C ALA A 21 -27.88 2.89 -7.62
N ASP A 22 -27.04 3.92 -7.68
CA ASP A 22 -26.43 4.40 -8.92
C ASP A 22 -25.52 3.34 -9.56
N VAL A 23 -24.74 2.61 -8.76
CA VAL A 23 -23.89 1.51 -9.25
C VAL A 23 -24.76 0.34 -9.75
N VAL A 24 -25.70 -0.16 -8.93
CA VAL A 24 -26.51 -1.34 -9.30
C VAL A 24 -27.41 -1.07 -10.51
N SER A 25 -27.88 0.17 -10.67
CA SER A 25 -28.68 0.55 -11.86
C SER A 25 -27.83 0.77 -13.13
N GLY A 26 -26.51 0.77 -13.02
CA GLY A 26 -25.59 1.05 -14.14
C GLY A 26 -25.47 2.53 -14.50
N LYS A 27 -25.98 3.42 -13.67
CA LYS A 27 -25.83 4.87 -13.84
C LYS A 27 -24.38 5.31 -13.61
N VAL A 28 -23.68 4.63 -12.68
CA VAL A 28 -22.27 4.81 -12.38
C VAL A 28 -21.54 3.48 -12.56
N THR A 29 -20.45 3.51 -13.31
CA THR A 29 -19.58 2.35 -13.47
C THR A 29 -18.65 2.21 -12.26
N PRO A 30 -18.62 1.03 -11.58
CA PRO A 30 -17.69 0.82 -10.48
C PRO A 30 -16.24 0.91 -10.96
N SER A 31 -15.39 1.52 -10.18
CA SER A 31 -13.97 1.75 -10.48
C SER A 31 -13.06 1.64 -9.26
N GLU A 32 -13.59 1.09 -8.17
CA GLU A 32 -12.83 0.89 -6.95
C GLU A 32 -12.00 -0.39 -7.02
N LYS A 33 -10.85 -0.36 -6.36
CA LYS A 33 -9.93 -1.49 -6.23
C LYS A 33 -9.82 -1.87 -4.76
N LEU A 34 -9.63 -3.16 -4.49
CA LEU A 34 -9.37 -3.64 -3.14
C LEU A 34 -8.06 -3.08 -2.62
N THR A 35 -8.09 -2.52 -1.43
CA THR A 35 -6.90 -2.05 -0.69
C THR A 35 -6.28 -3.12 0.19
N ASP A 36 -6.84 -4.32 0.17
CA ASP A 36 -6.43 -5.49 0.92
C ASP A 36 -6.31 -6.71 0.03
N THR A 37 -5.61 -7.75 0.51
CA THR A 37 -5.59 -9.08 -0.10
C THR A 37 -6.54 -9.97 0.66
N TRP A 38 -7.50 -10.59 -0.03
CA TRP A 38 -8.48 -11.48 0.57
C TRP A 38 -8.09 -12.93 0.38
N ALA A 39 -7.94 -13.64 1.48
CA ALA A 39 -7.62 -15.06 1.50
C ALA A 39 -8.84 -15.94 1.20
N TYR A 40 -8.61 -17.19 0.76
CA TYR A 40 -9.67 -18.20 0.69
C TYR A 40 -10.07 -18.71 2.07
N LYS A 41 -9.11 -18.74 3.01
CA LYS A 41 -9.30 -19.23 4.38
C LYS A 41 -8.60 -18.28 5.34
N TYR A 42 -9.12 -18.22 6.55
CA TYR A 42 -8.51 -17.42 7.61
C TYR A 42 -7.07 -17.86 7.91
N GLU A 43 -6.82 -19.17 7.84
CA GLU A 43 -5.50 -19.76 8.09
C GLU A 43 -4.45 -19.40 7.01
N ASP A 44 -4.87 -18.85 5.88
CA ASP A 44 -3.96 -18.39 4.83
C ASP A 44 -3.32 -17.02 5.18
N TYR A 45 -3.83 -16.30 6.19
CA TYR A 45 -3.21 -15.07 6.67
C TYR A 45 -2.03 -15.37 7.61
N PRO A 46 -0.96 -14.54 7.56
CA PRO A 46 0.12 -14.66 8.53
C PRO A 46 -0.43 -14.45 9.95
N ASN A 47 0.14 -15.16 10.92
CA ASN A 47 -0.24 -15.10 12.33
C ASN A 47 -1.73 -15.39 12.65
N SER A 48 -2.47 -16.06 11.75
CA SER A 48 -3.87 -16.42 11.98
C SER A 48 -4.10 -17.22 13.27
N GLU A 49 -3.09 -17.97 13.73
CA GLU A 49 -3.17 -18.77 14.96
C GLU A 49 -3.11 -17.91 16.23
N THR A 50 -2.48 -16.74 16.18
CA THR A 50 -2.26 -15.88 17.35
C THR A 50 -3.06 -14.60 17.31
N PHE A 51 -3.36 -14.09 16.11
CA PHE A 51 -4.07 -12.83 15.91
C PHE A 51 -5.37 -12.77 16.72
N SER A 52 -5.61 -11.63 17.35
CA SER A 52 -6.79 -11.38 18.20
C SER A 52 -6.92 -12.40 19.34
N HIS A 53 -5.78 -12.78 19.91
CA HIS A 53 -5.67 -13.68 21.07
C HIS A 53 -6.21 -15.11 20.83
N ASN A 54 -6.21 -15.58 19.58
CA ASN A 54 -6.64 -16.94 19.24
C ASN A 54 -5.82 -18.03 19.95
N ASN A 55 -4.60 -17.73 20.36
CA ASN A 55 -3.74 -18.58 21.19
C ASN A 55 -4.12 -18.58 22.69
N GLY A 56 -5.13 -17.81 23.09
CA GLY A 56 -5.56 -17.66 24.49
C GLY A 56 -4.70 -16.71 25.34
N ASN A 57 -3.66 -16.11 24.76
CA ASN A 57 -2.86 -15.07 25.43
C ASN A 57 -3.50 -13.71 25.20
N VAL A 58 -4.04 -13.11 26.26
CA VAL A 58 -4.70 -11.79 26.18
C VAL A 58 -3.80 -10.63 26.61
N GLU A 59 -2.59 -10.93 27.05
CA GLU A 59 -1.62 -9.94 27.59
C GLU A 59 -0.63 -9.49 26.51
N THR A 60 -0.32 -10.35 25.54
CA THR A 60 0.73 -10.10 24.56
C THR A 60 0.28 -10.51 23.16
N GLU A 61 0.47 -9.63 22.19
CA GLU A 61 0.39 -9.92 20.76
C GLU A 61 1.75 -9.72 20.12
N VAL A 62 2.21 -10.68 19.33
CA VAL A 62 3.54 -10.66 18.72
C VAL A 62 3.43 -10.50 17.22
N TYR A 63 3.93 -9.40 16.69
CA TYR A 63 3.97 -9.09 15.26
C TYR A 63 5.26 -9.67 14.65
N LYS A 64 5.13 -10.79 13.95
CA LYS A 64 6.26 -11.53 13.35
C LYS A 64 6.38 -11.31 11.85
N GLU A 65 5.46 -10.58 11.26
CA GLU A 65 5.33 -10.45 9.82
C GLU A 65 6.53 -9.73 9.19
N GLY A 66 7.16 -8.80 9.92
CA GLY A 66 8.17 -7.93 9.35
C GLY A 66 7.65 -7.24 8.09
N ILE A 67 8.34 -7.39 6.97
CA ILE A 67 7.93 -6.82 5.68
C ILE A 67 6.79 -7.58 5.00
N TYR A 68 6.42 -8.77 5.49
CA TYR A 68 5.49 -9.67 4.81
C TYR A 68 4.04 -9.45 5.24
N VAL A 69 3.45 -8.32 4.82
CA VAL A 69 2.07 -7.94 5.11
C VAL A 69 1.25 -7.84 3.83
N GLY A 70 0.00 -8.32 3.86
CA GLY A 70 -0.93 -8.24 2.73
C GLY A 70 -0.39 -8.93 1.47
N TYR A 71 -0.49 -8.28 0.29
CA TYR A 71 -0.01 -8.86 -0.97
C TYR A 71 1.49 -9.19 -0.94
N ARG A 72 2.32 -8.46 -0.17
CA ARG A 72 3.75 -8.76 -0.01
C ARG A 72 3.96 -10.15 0.57
N TYR A 73 3.15 -10.56 1.55
CA TYR A 73 3.15 -11.92 2.07
C TYR A 73 2.65 -12.93 1.04
N PHE A 74 1.43 -12.72 0.51
CA PHE A 74 0.80 -13.66 -0.40
C PHE A 74 1.63 -13.94 -1.65
N ASP A 75 2.24 -12.90 -2.22
CA ASP A 75 3.03 -13.01 -3.44
C ASP A 75 4.40 -13.64 -3.17
N THR A 76 5.07 -13.23 -2.06
CA THR A 76 6.39 -13.76 -1.72
C THR A 76 6.36 -15.22 -1.27
N PHE A 77 5.29 -15.62 -0.56
CA PHE A 77 5.13 -16.99 -0.08
C PHE A 77 4.37 -17.89 -1.07
N GLY A 78 3.96 -17.36 -2.22
CA GLY A 78 3.26 -18.11 -3.27
C GLY A 78 1.85 -18.57 -2.86
N ILE A 79 1.23 -17.91 -1.91
CA ILE A 79 -0.12 -18.24 -1.44
C ILE A 79 -1.14 -17.61 -2.39
N LYS A 80 -2.06 -18.43 -2.90
CA LYS A 80 -3.09 -17.94 -3.80
C LYS A 80 -4.19 -17.19 -3.03
N PRO A 81 -4.41 -15.90 -3.28
CA PRO A 81 -5.52 -15.16 -2.69
C PRO A 81 -6.85 -15.50 -3.35
N ALA A 82 -7.96 -15.27 -2.65
CA ALA A 82 -9.29 -15.25 -3.25
C ALA A 82 -9.45 -14.02 -4.17
N TYR A 83 -8.98 -12.87 -3.68
CA TYR A 83 -8.86 -11.63 -4.44
C TYR A 83 -7.55 -10.94 -4.03
N GLU A 84 -6.74 -10.58 -5.00
CA GLU A 84 -5.48 -9.88 -4.79
C GLU A 84 -5.68 -8.39 -4.44
N PHE A 85 -4.65 -7.78 -3.88
CA PHE A 85 -4.59 -6.33 -3.72
C PHE A 85 -4.73 -5.63 -5.08
N GLY A 86 -5.58 -4.63 -5.15
CA GLY A 86 -5.89 -3.92 -6.38
C GLY A 86 -6.96 -4.59 -7.25
N TYR A 87 -7.51 -5.75 -6.87
CA TYR A 87 -8.59 -6.39 -7.61
C TYR A 87 -9.84 -5.52 -7.63
N GLY A 88 -10.51 -5.46 -8.77
CA GLY A 88 -11.80 -4.82 -8.93
C GLY A 88 -12.38 -5.08 -10.31
N LEU A 89 -13.71 -5.29 -10.37
CA LEU A 89 -14.45 -5.43 -11.61
C LEU A 89 -15.13 -4.12 -11.98
N SER A 90 -15.27 -3.90 -13.27
CA SER A 90 -15.97 -2.76 -13.85
C SER A 90 -17.09 -3.23 -14.79
N TYR A 91 -17.94 -2.31 -15.24
CA TYR A 91 -18.90 -2.57 -16.32
C TYR A 91 -18.30 -2.39 -17.72
N THR A 92 -17.04 -1.95 -17.78
CA THR A 92 -16.27 -1.84 -19.01
C THR A 92 -14.90 -2.50 -18.81
N ASN A 93 -14.09 -2.56 -19.87
CA ASN A 93 -12.75 -3.12 -19.83
C ASN A 93 -11.74 -2.07 -20.27
N PHE A 94 -10.52 -2.18 -19.73
CA PHE A 94 -9.44 -1.28 -20.07
C PHE A 94 -8.23 -2.05 -20.55
N ASP A 95 -7.46 -1.41 -21.44
CA ASP A 95 -6.12 -1.83 -21.81
C ASP A 95 -5.12 -0.83 -21.27
N ILE A 96 -4.03 -1.35 -20.66
CA ILE A 96 -2.95 -0.54 -20.11
C ILE A 96 -1.69 -0.80 -20.95
N ASN A 97 -1.21 0.23 -21.61
CA ASN A 97 -0.03 0.17 -22.45
C ASN A 97 1.05 1.12 -21.94
N VAL A 98 2.19 0.58 -21.50
CA VAL A 98 3.33 1.39 -21.07
C VAL A 98 3.97 2.03 -22.29
N LYS A 99 3.92 3.36 -22.36
CA LYS A 99 4.48 4.16 -23.45
C LYS A 99 5.94 4.49 -23.25
N ASN A 100 6.33 4.72 -22.01
CA ASN A 100 7.69 5.10 -21.66
C ASN A 100 8.00 4.85 -20.21
N VAL A 101 9.21 4.43 -19.93
CA VAL A 101 9.82 4.47 -18.60
C VAL A 101 11.07 5.32 -18.70
N SER A 102 11.30 6.18 -17.73
CA SER A 102 12.56 6.93 -17.60
C SER A 102 13.04 6.85 -16.16
N VAL A 103 14.34 6.73 -16.01
CA VAL A 103 15.01 6.56 -14.71
C VAL A 103 16.17 7.54 -14.66
N ASN A 104 16.26 8.27 -13.59
CA ASN A 104 17.43 9.07 -13.22
C ASN A 104 17.79 8.77 -11.75
N GLU A 105 18.76 9.48 -11.22
CA GLU A 105 19.28 9.22 -9.88
C GLU A 105 18.26 9.47 -8.76
N ASP A 106 17.24 10.30 -9.01
CA ASP A 106 16.26 10.70 -8.02
C ASP A 106 14.90 10.03 -8.25
N LYS A 107 14.56 9.72 -9.52
CA LYS A 107 13.17 9.38 -9.88
C LYS A 107 13.03 8.31 -10.94
N VAL A 108 12.01 7.50 -10.76
CA VAL A 108 11.44 6.62 -11.80
C VAL A 108 10.13 7.23 -12.25
N THR A 109 9.97 7.43 -13.56
CA THR A 109 8.73 7.94 -14.16
C THR A 109 8.21 6.95 -15.17
N VAL A 110 6.95 6.56 -15.01
CA VAL A 110 6.23 5.67 -15.94
C VAL A 110 5.11 6.45 -16.61
N LYS A 111 5.06 6.40 -17.94
CA LYS A 111 3.90 6.89 -18.73
C LYS A 111 3.11 5.70 -19.25
N ALA A 112 1.89 5.56 -18.78
CA ALA A 112 0.98 4.49 -19.16
C ALA A 112 -0.27 5.07 -19.83
N GLU A 113 -0.56 4.61 -21.02
CA GLU A 113 -1.80 4.92 -21.73
C GLU A 113 -2.86 3.89 -21.34
N VAL A 114 -3.97 4.39 -20.85
CA VAL A 114 -5.15 3.59 -20.52
C VAL A 114 -6.23 3.84 -21.57
N THR A 115 -6.76 2.79 -22.17
CA THR A 115 -7.83 2.86 -23.17
C THR A 115 -9.05 2.11 -22.67
N ASN A 116 -10.21 2.73 -22.66
CA ASN A 116 -11.48 2.03 -22.47
C ASN A 116 -11.79 1.20 -23.73
N THR A 117 -11.63 -0.12 -23.64
CA THR A 117 -11.86 -1.05 -24.76
C THR A 117 -13.29 -1.58 -24.80
N GLY A 118 -14.12 -1.23 -23.84
CA GLY A 118 -15.54 -1.58 -23.82
C GLY A 118 -16.33 -0.84 -24.90
N LYS A 119 -17.61 -1.21 -25.05
CA LYS A 119 -18.46 -0.68 -26.13
C LYS A 119 -19.64 0.14 -25.62
N THR A 120 -19.93 0.09 -24.33
CA THR A 120 -21.21 0.59 -23.80
C THR A 120 -21.04 1.60 -22.67
N TYR A 121 -20.14 1.33 -21.74
CA TYR A 121 -20.05 2.11 -20.52
C TYR A 121 -18.77 2.94 -20.48
N SER A 122 -18.90 4.19 -20.08
CA SER A 122 -17.75 4.98 -19.61
C SER A 122 -17.31 4.45 -18.26
N GLY A 123 -16.04 4.68 -17.92
CA GLY A 123 -15.50 4.24 -16.62
C GLY A 123 -14.11 4.78 -16.37
N LYS A 124 -13.59 4.48 -15.18
CA LYS A 124 -12.25 4.87 -14.73
C LYS A 124 -11.44 3.62 -14.40
N GLU A 125 -10.13 3.70 -14.63
CA GLU A 125 -9.20 2.62 -14.29
C GLU A 125 -8.07 3.14 -13.40
N VAL A 126 -7.53 2.26 -12.55
CA VAL A 126 -6.37 2.54 -11.71
C VAL A 126 -5.16 1.82 -12.25
N VAL A 127 -4.12 2.56 -12.57
CA VAL A 127 -2.81 2.01 -12.91
C VAL A 127 -1.94 2.00 -11.66
N GLN A 128 -1.30 0.86 -11.41
CA GLN A 128 -0.41 0.61 -10.29
C GLN A 128 1.00 0.33 -10.81
N VAL A 129 1.99 0.96 -10.20
CA VAL A 129 3.41 0.73 -10.48
C VAL A 129 4.03 0.08 -9.24
N TYR A 130 4.70 -1.04 -9.46
CA TYR A 130 5.42 -1.76 -8.43
C TYR A 130 6.90 -1.84 -8.78
N PHE A 131 7.74 -2.07 -7.79
CA PHE A 131 9.10 -2.53 -8.01
C PHE A 131 9.35 -3.87 -7.32
N SER A 132 10.27 -4.66 -7.89
CA SER A 132 10.87 -5.83 -7.25
C SER A 132 12.33 -5.53 -7.01
N ALA A 133 12.78 -5.60 -5.76
CA ALA A 133 14.18 -5.38 -5.40
C ALA A 133 14.97 -6.69 -5.42
N PRO A 134 16.28 -6.67 -5.67
CA PRO A 134 17.14 -7.85 -5.59
C PRO A 134 17.30 -8.29 -4.14
N ASP A 135 17.32 -9.60 -3.90
CA ASP A 135 17.71 -10.13 -2.61
C ASP A 135 19.18 -9.88 -2.34
N SER A 136 19.51 -9.65 -1.09
CA SER A 136 20.89 -9.56 -0.62
C SER A 136 21.12 -10.50 0.56
N LYS A 137 22.39 -10.67 0.93
CA LYS A 137 22.74 -11.44 2.13
C LYS A 137 22.34 -10.74 3.43
N ASP A 138 22.15 -9.43 3.39
CA ASP A 138 21.90 -8.59 4.55
C ASP A 138 20.40 -8.36 4.80
N ALA A 139 19.55 -8.55 3.75
CA ALA A 139 18.10 -8.39 3.88
C ALA A 139 17.32 -9.19 2.83
N GLU A 140 16.29 -9.87 3.28
CA GLU A 140 15.25 -10.41 2.39
C GLU A 140 14.41 -9.26 1.81
N LYS A 141 13.86 -9.49 0.62
CA LYS A 141 12.95 -8.56 -0.03
C LYS A 141 11.66 -9.30 -0.39
N GLU A 142 10.57 -8.60 -0.36
CA GLU A 142 9.31 -9.09 -0.87
C GLU A 142 9.32 -9.24 -2.40
N TYR A 143 8.39 -10.02 -2.94
CA TYR A 143 8.28 -10.23 -4.39
C TYR A 143 8.13 -8.92 -5.16
N GLN A 144 7.32 -8.00 -4.65
CA GLN A 144 7.14 -6.64 -5.18
C GLN A 144 6.56 -5.70 -4.12
N GLN A 145 6.78 -4.40 -4.32
CA GLN A 145 6.22 -3.33 -3.49
C GLN A 145 5.56 -2.27 -4.38
N LEU A 146 4.39 -1.78 -3.98
CA LEU A 146 3.71 -0.67 -4.64
C LEU A 146 4.51 0.62 -4.44
N ALA A 147 4.86 1.28 -5.55
CA ALA A 147 5.62 2.52 -5.55
C ALA A 147 4.78 3.74 -5.97
N ALA A 148 3.89 3.55 -6.94
CA ALA A 148 3.03 4.63 -7.39
C ALA A 148 1.71 4.08 -7.93
N TYR A 149 0.68 4.91 -7.89
CA TYR A 149 -0.59 4.62 -8.54
C TYR A 149 -1.26 5.89 -9.03
N GLY A 150 -2.19 5.74 -9.96
CA GLY A 150 -3.02 6.83 -10.44
C GLY A 150 -4.28 6.32 -11.07
N LYS A 151 -5.33 7.13 -11.01
CA LYS A 151 -6.65 6.83 -11.55
C LYS A 151 -6.94 7.75 -12.72
N THR A 152 -7.53 7.22 -13.79
CA THR A 152 -7.95 8.01 -14.95
C THR A 152 -9.13 8.90 -14.61
N ASP A 153 -9.34 9.90 -15.43
CA ASP A 153 -10.66 10.49 -15.59
C ASP A 153 -11.64 9.46 -16.12
N GLU A 154 -12.92 9.83 -16.24
CA GLU A 154 -13.91 8.96 -16.85
C GLU A 154 -13.68 8.91 -18.35
N LEU A 155 -13.38 7.70 -18.86
CA LEU A 155 -13.12 7.45 -20.28
C LEU A 155 -14.35 6.86 -20.94
N ALA A 156 -14.82 7.49 -22.01
CA ALA A 156 -15.85 6.94 -22.87
C ALA A 156 -15.32 5.71 -23.66
N PRO A 157 -16.20 4.85 -24.19
CA PRO A 157 -15.79 3.74 -25.06
C PRO A 157 -14.86 4.19 -26.18
N GLY A 158 -13.66 3.59 -26.26
CA GLY A 158 -12.61 3.93 -27.24
C GLY A 158 -11.74 5.13 -26.85
N GLU A 159 -12.04 5.84 -25.78
CA GLU A 159 -11.24 6.95 -25.31
C GLU A 159 -9.99 6.46 -24.54
N SER A 160 -8.93 7.25 -24.63
CA SER A 160 -7.64 6.97 -23.97
C SER A 160 -7.14 8.18 -23.19
N GLN A 161 -6.41 7.90 -22.11
CA GLN A 161 -5.69 8.89 -21.32
C GLN A 161 -4.30 8.37 -20.99
N VAL A 162 -3.32 9.26 -21.01
CA VAL A 162 -1.96 8.94 -20.53
C VAL A 162 -1.81 9.42 -19.11
N LEU A 163 -1.52 8.49 -18.19
CA LEU A 163 -1.11 8.77 -16.83
C LEU A 163 0.42 8.87 -16.76
N THR A 164 0.91 9.83 -15.99
CA THR A 164 2.33 9.94 -15.62
C THR A 164 2.46 9.63 -14.15
N LEU A 165 3.08 8.49 -13.82
CA LEU A 165 3.27 7.99 -12.47
C LEU A 165 4.75 8.09 -12.13
N THR A 166 5.05 8.62 -10.96
CA THR A 166 6.44 8.88 -10.54
C THR A 166 6.62 8.47 -9.10
N TYR A 167 7.76 7.84 -8.80
CA TYR A 167 8.21 7.57 -7.44
C TYR A 167 9.70 7.87 -7.32
N ASP A 168 10.15 8.12 -6.10
CA ASP A 168 11.55 8.43 -5.83
C ASP A 168 12.39 7.15 -5.75
N THR A 169 13.63 7.18 -6.23
CA THR A 169 14.49 5.98 -6.26
C THR A 169 14.84 5.46 -4.87
N ASP A 170 14.83 6.32 -3.86
CA ASP A 170 15.06 5.97 -2.46
C ASP A 170 13.93 5.12 -1.85
N GLU A 171 12.70 5.20 -2.40
CA GLU A 171 11.59 4.31 -2.01
C GLU A 171 11.88 2.81 -2.27
N MET A 172 12.88 2.51 -3.14
CA MET A 172 13.32 1.14 -3.39
C MET A 172 14.32 0.63 -2.34
N ALA A 173 14.76 1.48 -1.40
CA ALA A 173 15.70 1.13 -0.34
C ALA A 173 15.02 0.32 0.77
N TYR A 174 15.77 -0.54 1.42
CA TYR A 174 15.35 -1.20 2.65
C TYR A 174 16.06 -0.59 3.86
N TYR A 175 15.42 -0.70 5.02
CA TYR A 175 16.02 -0.28 6.27
C TYR A 175 16.94 -1.39 6.83
N SER A 176 18.19 -1.02 7.13
CA SER A 176 19.15 -1.86 7.84
C SER A 176 19.23 -1.43 9.30
N GLU A 177 18.73 -2.27 10.21
CA GLU A 177 18.81 -2.01 11.65
C GLU A 177 20.27 -1.94 12.13
N GLU A 178 21.14 -2.82 11.62
CA GLU A 178 22.56 -2.86 11.94
C GLU A 178 23.26 -1.53 11.62
N LYS A 179 22.90 -0.90 10.49
CA LYS A 179 23.52 0.32 9.99
C LYS A 179 22.72 1.58 10.31
N ALA A 180 21.54 1.42 10.90
CA ALA A 180 20.56 2.49 11.11
C ALA A 180 20.39 3.37 9.83
N SER A 181 20.18 2.73 8.68
CA SER A 181 20.20 3.40 7.39
C SER A 181 19.27 2.74 6.38
N TYR A 182 18.70 3.54 5.48
CA TYR A 182 18.07 3.03 4.26
C TYR A 182 19.12 2.78 3.19
N ILE A 183 19.07 1.62 2.53
CA ILE A 183 20.11 1.14 1.62
C ILE A 183 19.49 0.57 0.36
N LEU A 184 20.03 0.98 -0.79
CA LEU A 184 19.83 0.30 -2.06
C LEU A 184 20.93 -0.74 -2.24
N ASP A 185 20.57 -2.01 -2.41
CA ASP A 185 21.52 -3.08 -2.66
C ASP A 185 21.92 -3.16 -4.15
N PRO A 186 23.14 -3.61 -4.46
CA PRO A 186 23.52 -3.87 -5.84
C PRO A 186 22.71 -5.02 -6.42
N GLY A 187 22.32 -4.89 -7.68
CA GLY A 187 21.52 -5.89 -8.37
C GLY A 187 20.61 -5.30 -9.42
N THR A 188 19.57 -6.03 -9.78
CA THR A 188 18.57 -5.60 -10.75
C THR A 188 17.22 -5.43 -10.07
N TYR A 189 16.67 -4.24 -10.15
CA TYR A 189 15.32 -3.89 -9.76
C TYR A 189 14.42 -3.97 -10.98
N TYR A 190 13.21 -4.48 -10.84
CA TYR A 190 12.26 -4.53 -11.94
C TYR A 190 11.07 -3.60 -11.65
N VAL A 191 10.75 -2.76 -12.63
CA VAL A 191 9.55 -1.92 -12.61
C VAL A 191 8.41 -2.72 -13.23
N ARG A 192 7.30 -2.85 -12.51
CA ARG A 192 6.11 -3.57 -12.94
C ARG A 192 4.93 -2.63 -13.00
N VAL A 193 4.08 -2.81 -14.01
CA VAL A 193 2.92 -1.94 -14.24
C VAL A 193 1.69 -2.79 -14.52
N GLY A 194 0.58 -2.47 -13.89
CA GLY A 194 -0.69 -3.16 -14.09
C GLY A 194 -1.86 -2.50 -13.37
N ASP A 195 -2.92 -3.24 -13.16
CA ASP A 195 -4.15 -2.79 -12.48
C ASP A 195 -4.37 -3.46 -11.12
N SER A 196 -3.57 -4.48 -10.79
CA SER A 196 -3.59 -5.18 -9.51
C SER A 196 -2.22 -5.82 -9.24
N SER A 197 -1.97 -6.31 -8.02
CA SER A 197 -0.69 -6.94 -7.66
C SER A 197 -0.38 -8.21 -8.46
N ARG A 198 -1.38 -8.87 -9.02
CA ARG A 198 -1.22 -10.08 -9.83
C ARG A 198 -1.56 -9.94 -11.31
N ASN A 199 -1.87 -8.74 -11.74
CA ASN A 199 -2.04 -8.40 -13.15
C ASN A 199 -1.07 -7.27 -13.53
N THR A 200 0.23 -7.56 -13.42
CA THR A 200 1.32 -6.68 -13.81
C THR A 200 2.14 -7.25 -14.93
N LYS A 201 2.85 -6.38 -15.65
CA LYS A 201 3.91 -6.73 -16.61
C LYS A 201 5.20 -6.02 -16.23
N VAL A 202 6.34 -6.65 -16.50
CA VAL A 202 7.64 -6.02 -16.32
C VAL A 202 7.85 -4.97 -17.42
N ALA A 203 7.97 -3.72 -17.00
CA ALA A 203 8.10 -2.57 -17.90
C ALA A 203 9.54 -2.09 -18.07
N ALA A 204 10.40 -2.32 -17.09
CA ALA A 204 11.81 -1.93 -17.12
C ALA A 204 12.64 -2.71 -16.11
N ALA A 205 13.95 -2.73 -16.32
CA ALA A 205 14.97 -3.19 -15.39
C ALA A 205 15.92 -2.04 -15.03
N ILE A 206 16.20 -1.86 -13.74
CA ILE A 206 17.12 -0.86 -13.23
C ILE A 206 18.31 -1.58 -12.58
N LYS A 207 19.52 -1.37 -13.11
CA LYS A 207 20.75 -1.96 -12.58
C LYS A 207 21.47 -1.01 -11.67
N LEU A 208 21.83 -1.49 -10.50
CA LEU A 208 22.70 -0.81 -9.55
C LEU A 208 23.93 -1.70 -9.30
N ASN A 209 25.13 -1.19 -9.52
CA ASN A 209 26.36 -1.97 -9.45
C ASN A 209 27.01 -1.95 -8.05
N GLN A 210 26.68 -0.98 -7.24
CA GLN A 210 27.21 -0.79 -5.87
C GLN A 210 26.08 -0.36 -4.95
N SER A 211 26.20 -0.67 -3.66
CA SER A 211 25.26 -0.18 -2.66
C SER A 211 25.27 1.34 -2.59
N ALA A 212 24.11 1.92 -2.36
CA ALA A 212 23.95 3.34 -2.07
C ALA A 212 23.12 3.51 -0.79
N VAL A 213 23.60 4.36 0.11
CA VAL A 213 22.84 4.77 1.31
C VAL A 213 22.01 5.97 0.91
N THR A 214 20.70 5.87 1.09
CA THR A 214 19.77 6.96 0.78
C THR A 214 19.46 7.81 1.99
N GLU A 215 19.47 7.21 3.18
CA GLU A 215 19.20 7.93 4.43
C GLU A 215 19.96 7.31 5.59
N VAL A 216 20.50 8.14 6.48
CA VAL A 216 21.14 7.73 7.74
C VAL A 216 20.30 8.22 8.91
N LEU A 217 20.00 7.32 9.81
CA LEU A 217 19.12 7.53 10.96
C LEU A 217 19.80 7.17 12.28
N SER A 218 19.05 7.22 13.37
CA SER A 218 19.39 6.62 14.66
C SER A 218 18.31 5.63 15.04
N ASN A 219 18.69 4.43 15.44
CA ASN A 219 17.74 3.48 16.01
C ASN A 219 17.16 4.05 17.32
N GLN A 220 15.84 4.14 17.39
CA GLN A 220 15.14 4.72 18.55
C GLN A 220 14.49 3.65 19.43
N MET A 221 14.19 2.48 18.85
CA MET A 221 13.49 1.40 19.54
C MET A 221 14.21 0.10 19.23
N GLU A 222 14.92 -0.42 20.22
CA GLU A 222 15.56 -1.74 20.12
C GLU A 222 14.66 -2.79 20.74
N VAL A 223 14.61 -3.97 20.11
CA VAL A 223 14.00 -5.14 20.74
C VAL A 223 14.90 -5.58 21.87
N PRO A 224 14.43 -5.67 23.13
CA PRO A 224 15.25 -6.14 24.24
C PRO A 224 15.82 -7.54 23.94
N GLU A 225 17.10 -7.78 24.27
CA GLU A 225 17.74 -9.09 24.08
C GLU A 225 16.99 -10.26 24.74
N SER A 226 16.20 -9.96 25.78
CA SER A 226 15.34 -10.92 26.47
C SER A 226 14.15 -11.40 25.62
N GLU A 227 13.82 -10.67 24.56
CA GLU A 227 12.69 -10.99 23.69
C GLU A 227 13.18 -11.48 22.34
N ASN A 228 13.29 -12.79 22.20
CA ASN A 228 13.67 -13.46 20.95
C ASN A 228 12.53 -13.33 19.92
N LEU A 229 12.40 -12.17 19.30
CA LEU A 229 11.48 -11.99 18.17
C LEU A 229 12.11 -12.65 16.93
N THR A 230 11.50 -13.72 16.45
CA THR A 230 11.86 -14.33 15.16
C THR A 230 10.80 -13.94 14.16
N GLU A 231 11.16 -13.09 13.21
CA GLU A 231 10.30 -12.70 12.11
C GLU A 231 10.16 -13.82 11.07
N TRP A 232 9.13 -13.70 10.23
CA TRP A 232 8.92 -14.59 9.09
C TRP A 232 10.06 -14.45 8.09
N SER A 233 10.46 -15.58 7.52
CA SER A 233 11.45 -15.63 6.44
C SER A 233 10.85 -16.32 5.22
N LYS A 234 11.21 -15.85 4.04
CA LYS A 234 10.84 -16.49 2.77
C LYS A 234 11.74 -17.68 2.41
N ALA A 235 12.73 -18.01 3.24
CA ALA A 235 13.63 -19.13 2.99
C ALA A 235 12.85 -20.41 2.72
N GLY A 236 13.14 -21.06 1.59
CA GLY A 236 12.46 -22.28 1.15
C GLY A 236 11.03 -22.07 0.63
N LYS A 237 10.58 -20.85 0.46
CA LYS A 237 9.30 -20.52 -0.18
C LYS A 237 9.49 -20.30 -1.68
N THR A 238 8.44 -20.61 -2.45
CA THR A 238 8.40 -20.35 -3.89
C THR A 238 7.45 -19.18 -4.11
N PRO A 239 7.93 -18.04 -4.61
CA PRO A 239 7.08 -16.87 -4.81
C PRO A 239 6.08 -17.09 -5.95
N TYR A 240 5.08 -16.23 -5.99
CA TYR A 240 4.20 -16.11 -7.14
C TYR A 240 5.02 -15.85 -8.41
N THR A 241 4.56 -16.39 -9.51
CA THR A 241 5.08 -16.13 -10.86
C THR A 241 3.99 -16.33 -11.89
N TYR A 242 4.18 -15.80 -13.08
CA TYR A 242 3.28 -15.98 -14.23
C TYR A 242 4.06 -16.37 -15.49
N ALA A 243 3.36 -16.91 -16.48
CA ALA A 243 3.98 -17.62 -17.60
C ALA A 243 4.98 -16.79 -18.42
N THR A 244 4.76 -15.48 -18.57
CA THR A 244 5.60 -14.59 -19.39
C THR A 244 6.63 -13.80 -18.60
N GLU A 245 6.64 -13.93 -17.28
CA GLU A 245 7.46 -13.09 -16.38
C GLU A 245 8.95 -13.15 -16.72
N GLN A 246 9.52 -14.34 -16.88
CA GLN A 246 10.94 -14.49 -17.17
C GLN A 246 11.34 -13.92 -18.54
N GLN A 247 10.44 -14.05 -19.52
CA GLN A 247 10.63 -13.45 -20.84
C GLN A 247 10.59 -11.91 -20.74
N GLU A 248 9.59 -11.38 -20.06
CA GLU A 248 9.45 -9.93 -19.83
C GLU A 248 10.67 -9.36 -19.11
N MET A 249 11.18 -10.04 -18.08
CA MET A 249 12.40 -9.65 -17.37
C MET A 249 13.62 -9.62 -18.30
N ALA A 250 13.74 -10.58 -19.21
CA ALA A 250 14.86 -10.68 -20.14
C ALA A 250 14.81 -9.63 -21.25
N GLU A 251 13.60 -9.25 -21.68
CA GLU A 251 13.36 -8.32 -22.78
C GLU A 251 13.19 -6.86 -22.31
N ALA A 252 13.05 -6.64 -20.99
CA ALA A 252 12.83 -5.31 -20.43
C ALA A 252 13.94 -4.32 -20.77
N PRO A 253 13.63 -3.07 -21.12
CA PRO A 253 14.63 -2.02 -21.31
C PRO A 253 15.42 -1.82 -20.00
N VAL A 254 16.75 -1.72 -20.13
CA VAL A 254 17.66 -1.64 -18.99
C VAL A 254 18.14 -0.21 -18.80
N PHE A 255 17.97 0.28 -17.59
CA PHE A 255 18.52 1.54 -17.09
C PHE A 255 19.62 1.25 -16.07
N THR A 256 20.58 2.16 -15.96
CA THR A 256 21.64 2.05 -14.93
C THR A 256 21.50 3.24 -13.99
N LEU A 257 21.41 2.93 -12.70
CA LEU A 257 21.45 3.92 -11.62
C LEU A 257 22.90 4.04 -11.14
N ASP A 258 23.42 5.26 -11.12
CA ASP A 258 24.78 5.55 -10.65
C ASP A 258 24.75 5.76 -9.13
N ALA A 259 25.21 4.76 -8.38
CA ALA A 259 25.22 4.79 -6.91
C ALA A 259 25.96 6.03 -6.34
N SER A 260 26.97 6.53 -7.05
CA SER A 260 27.74 7.72 -6.60
C SER A 260 26.96 9.02 -6.66
N LYS A 261 25.85 9.03 -7.38
CA LYS A 261 24.97 10.20 -7.55
C LYS A 261 23.69 10.11 -6.74
N VAL A 262 23.42 8.96 -6.12
CA VAL A 262 22.31 8.82 -5.20
C VAL A 262 22.54 9.73 -4.00
N LYS A 263 21.58 10.58 -3.74
CA LYS A 263 21.63 11.53 -2.62
C LYS A 263 21.45 10.78 -1.30
N THR A 264 22.28 11.08 -0.32
CA THR A 264 22.14 10.57 1.06
C THR A 264 21.63 11.70 1.95
N GLU A 265 20.51 11.45 2.63
CA GLU A 265 20.00 12.33 3.67
C GLU A 265 20.56 11.91 5.05
N ASN A 266 20.87 12.87 5.88
CA ASN A 266 21.33 12.61 7.24
C ASN A 266 20.30 13.12 8.24
N ASN A 267 19.54 12.20 8.79
CA ASN A 267 18.46 12.44 9.74
C ASN A 267 18.78 11.79 11.11
N VAL A 268 20.07 11.71 11.45
CA VAL A 268 20.51 11.27 12.78
C VAL A 268 19.95 12.21 13.82
N SER A 269 19.07 11.70 14.69
CA SER A 269 18.58 12.44 15.83
C SER A 269 19.40 12.08 17.06
N GLU A 270 20.00 13.08 17.72
CA GLU A 270 20.49 12.90 19.08
C GLU A 270 19.27 12.83 20.01
N TYR A 271 18.89 11.61 20.39
CA TYR A 271 17.94 11.44 21.49
C TYR A 271 18.62 11.99 22.77
N LYS A 272 18.23 13.19 23.14
CA LYS A 272 18.50 13.66 24.50
C LYS A 272 17.41 13.10 25.39
N ASP A 273 17.79 12.27 26.34
CA ASP A 273 16.93 11.90 27.46
C ASP A 273 16.46 13.20 28.13
N GLU A 274 15.44 13.83 27.55
CA GLU A 274 14.64 14.76 28.31
C GLU A 274 14.07 13.89 29.41
N LYS A 275 14.55 14.13 30.66
CA LYS A 275 13.94 13.53 31.83
C LYS A 275 12.46 13.58 31.63
N VAL A 276 11.85 12.41 31.39
CA VAL A 276 10.41 12.28 31.46
C VAL A 276 10.08 12.80 32.84
N THR A 277 9.69 14.05 32.93
CA THR A 277 9.07 14.58 34.12
C THR A 277 7.88 13.67 34.30
N THR A 278 8.02 12.71 35.20
CA THR A 278 6.88 11.97 35.73
C THR A 278 5.80 13.03 35.92
N TYR A 279 4.70 12.89 35.19
CA TYR A 279 3.52 13.71 35.45
C TYR A 279 3.12 13.42 36.89
N THR A 280 3.75 14.11 37.82
CA THR A 280 3.15 14.30 39.11
C THR A 280 1.89 15.06 38.79
N THR A 281 0.75 14.47 39.10
CA THR A 281 -0.54 15.17 39.04
C THR A 281 -0.27 16.53 39.68
N ASP A 282 -0.26 17.56 38.81
CA ASP A 282 -0.15 18.93 39.25
C ASP A 282 -1.27 19.11 40.28
N PRO A 283 -0.97 19.35 41.58
CA PRO A 283 -2.02 19.53 42.58
C PRO A 283 -2.91 20.71 42.24
N ASP A 284 -2.46 21.61 41.36
CA ASP A 284 -3.23 22.74 40.83
C ASP A 284 -3.92 22.44 39.52
N TYR A 285 -3.80 21.20 38.97
CA TYR A 285 -4.59 20.79 37.80
C TYR A 285 -6.07 20.78 38.16
N LYS A 286 -6.69 21.93 37.98
CA LYS A 286 -8.14 22.00 37.89
C LYS A 286 -8.53 21.42 36.55
N ALA A 287 -9.10 20.22 36.56
CA ALA A 287 -9.81 19.72 35.38
C ALA A 287 -10.65 20.89 34.85
N VAL A 288 -10.46 21.25 33.58
CA VAL A 288 -11.25 22.29 32.95
C VAL A 288 -12.72 21.83 33.00
N GLN A 289 -13.40 22.20 34.09
CA GLN A 289 -14.82 21.88 34.29
C GLN A 289 -15.75 22.95 33.72
N ASP A 290 -15.22 23.94 33.06
CA ASP A 290 -16.00 24.96 32.39
C ASP A 290 -16.21 24.59 30.91
N TYR A 291 -16.83 23.43 30.69
CA TYR A 291 -17.73 23.35 29.57
C TYR A 291 -18.98 24.15 29.98
N GLU A 292 -19.23 25.28 29.35
CA GLU A 292 -20.58 25.86 29.40
C GLU A 292 -21.56 24.70 29.16
N LYS A 293 -22.34 24.38 30.18
CA LYS A 293 -23.44 23.44 30.00
C LYS A 293 -24.35 24.03 28.93
N VAL A 294 -24.22 23.50 27.74
CA VAL A 294 -25.23 23.75 26.70
C VAL A 294 -26.49 23.10 27.26
N GLU A 295 -27.43 23.93 27.75
CA GLU A 295 -28.77 23.45 28.06
C GLU A 295 -29.36 22.89 26.78
N VAL A 296 -29.42 21.55 26.70
CA VAL A 296 -30.17 20.89 25.64
C VAL A 296 -31.63 21.16 25.91
N VAL A 297 -32.19 22.16 25.22
CA VAL A 297 -33.64 22.44 25.25
C VAL A 297 -34.34 21.28 24.55
N THR A 298 -34.80 20.29 25.34
CA THR A 298 -35.45 19.07 24.86
C THR A 298 -36.92 19.23 24.51
N ASP A 299 -37.49 20.40 24.68
CA ASP A 299 -38.96 20.62 24.65
C ASP A 299 -39.50 21.28 23.40
N LYS A 300 -38.65 21.62 22.41
CA LYS A 300 -39.16 22.13 21.13
C LYS A 300 -39.56 20.97 20.21
N LYS A 301 -40.83 20.57 20.28
CA LYS A 301 -41.43 19.75 19.22
C LYS A 301 -41.27 20.50 17.88
N GLY A 302 -40.46 19.95 16.96
CA GLY A 302 -40.32 20.45 15.60
C GLY A 302 -39.07 21.30 15.33
N ALA A 303 -38.08 21.34 16.23
CA ALA A 303 -36.79 21.97 15.93
C ALA A 303 -36.06 21.20 14.81
N THR A 304 -35.71 21.91 13.77
CA THR A 304 -34.88 21.36 12.67
C THR A 304 -33.40 21.53 13.00
N LEU A 305 -32.52 20.77 12.33
CA LEU A 305 -31.08 20.95 12.46
C LEU A 305 -30.62 22.38 12.20
N LYS A 306 -31.35 23.11 11.35
CA LYS A 306 -31.13 24.53 11.06
C LYS A 306 -31.37 25.38 12.29
N ASP A 307 -32.43 25.09 13.07
CA ASP A 307 -32.74 25.87 14.30
C ASP A 307 -31.65 25.66 15.38
N VAL A 308 -30.96 24.52 15.36
CA VAL A 308 -29.85 24.23 16.27
C VAL A 308 -28.56 24.96 15.82
N VAL A 309 -28.35 25.08 14.51
CA VAL A 309 -27.17 25.77 13.96
C VAL A 309 -27.29 27.29 14.03
N ASP A 310 -28.48 27.82 13.81
CA ASP A 310 -28.74 29.28 13.80
C ASP A 310 -28.80 29.91 15.21
N ASN A 311 -28.81 29.07 16.25
CA ASN A 311 -28.85 29.55 17.67
C ASN A 311 -27.50 29.34 18.40
N LYS A 312 -26.37 29.24 17.68
CA LYS A 312 -25.01 29.31 18.25
C LYS A 312 -24.48 30.71 18.27
#